data_034a3d4b2fa2f7d81278dbff2a6b2d4d
#
_entry.id   034a3d4b2fa2f7d81278dbff2a6b2d4d
#
_cell.length_a   1.000
_cell.length_b   1.000
_cell.length_c   1.000
_cell.angle_alpha   90.00
_cell.angle_beta   90.00
_cell.angle_gamma   90.00
#
_symmetry.space_group_name_H-M   'P 1'
#
loop_
_entity.id
_entity.type
_entity.pdbx_description
1 polymer ?
#
loop_
_entity_poly.entity_id
_entity_poly.type
_entity_poly.pdbx_seq_one_letter_code
_entity_poly.pdbx_strand_id
1 'polypeptide(L)'
;RVLRDFARREDVVLATKFEPRTDEEIANDVTGQQHVKNCLDASLKRLGMDYVDLYICHMWDYRTPIEEIMEGLNDAVKAGKVRAIGISNCYAWQLAQANYYARMHGMAEFVSVQGHYNLIFREEEREMAPFCKAENIAMTPYSALAAGRLSRHPGESSKRLEEDNYAKFKYDKTAETDGVIID
;
A
#
# COMPACT_ATOMS: atom_id res chain seq x y z
N ARG A 1 -7.31 -19.19 -7.70
CA ARG A 1 -8.13 -20.11 -8.50
C ARG A 1 -8.55 -19.45 -9.80
N VAL A 2 -9.33 -18.38 -9.76
CA VAL A 2 -9.86 -17.69 -10.96
C VAL A 2 -8.77 -17.22 -11.91
N LEU A 3 -7.68 -16.64 -11.41
CA LEU A 3 -6.60 -16.14 -12.28
C LEU A 3 -6.01 -17.24 -13.20
N ARG A 4 -5.92 -18.49 -12.72
CA ARG A 4 -5.37 -19.60 -13.51
C ARG A 4 -6.23 -19.97 -14.71
N ASP A 5 -7.52 -19.63 -14.67
CA ASP A 5 -8.47 -19.93 -15.73
C ASP A 5 -8.45 -18.88 -16.85
N PHE A 6 -7.87 -17.68 -16.58
CA PHE A 6 -7.92 -16.52 -17.48
C PHE A 6 -6.56 -15.94 -17.87
N ALA A 7 -5.50 -16.23 -17.11
CA ALA A 7 -4.17 -15.66 -17.36
C ALA A 7 -3.07 -16.62 -16.88
N ARG A 8 -1.94 -16.60 -17.58
CA ARG A 8 -0.72 -17.25 -17.08
C ARG A 8 -0.13 -16.39 -15.95
N ARG A 9 0.58 -17.04 -15.02
CA ARG A 9 1.16 -16.33 -13.86
C ARG A 9 2.11 -15.19 -14.27
N GLU A 10 2.86 -15.41 -15.32
CA GLU A 10 3.84 -14.45 -15.86
C GLU A 10 3.21 -13.23 -16.54
N ASP A 11 1.93 -13.32 -16.93
CA ASP A 11 1.21 -12.21 -17.57
C ASP A 11 0.53 -11.28 -16.54
N VAL A 12 0.65 -11.58 -15.25
CA VAL A 12 -0.03 -10.85 -14.17
C VAL A 12 0.98 -10.32 -13.15
N VAL A 13 0.89 -9.03 -12.85
CA VAL A 13 1.56 -8.43 -11.69
C VAL A 13 0.67 -8.62 -10.47
N LEU A 14 1.10 -9.49 -9.56
CA LEU A 14 0.38 -9.79 -8.33
C LEU A 14 0.99 -9.04 -7.14
N ALA A 15 0.18 -8.22 -6.49
CA ALA A 15 0.54 -7.52 -5.27
C ALA A 15 -0.22 -8.07 -4.06
N THR A 16 0.44 -8.12 -2.90
CA THR A 16 -0.21 -8.35 -1.60
C THR A 16 0.41 -7.46 -0.53
N LYS A 17 -0.24 -7.36 0.63
CA LYS A 17 0.16 -6.47 1.71
C LYS A 17 0.27 -7.22 3.03
N PHE A 18 1.00 -6.62 3.99
CA PHE A 18 1.01 -7.02 5.39
C PHE A 18 0.79 -5.80 6.29
N GLU A 19 0.16 -6.04 7.42
CA GLU A 19 -0.13 -5.04 8.45
C GLU A 19 1.09 -4.86 9.39
N PRO A 20 1.14 -3.79 10.20
CA PRO A 20 2.08 -3.68 11.31
C PRO A 20 2.00 -4.85 12.28
N ARG A 21 3.06 -5.04 13.08
CA ARG A 21 3.07 -6.05 14.15
C ARG A 21 1.90 -5.86 15.11
N THR A 22 1.31 -6.98 15.50
CA THR A 22 0.25 -7.03 16.52
C THR A 22 0.80 -6.83 17.92
N ASP A 23 -0.06 -6.48 18.89
CA ASP A 23 0.34 -6.38 20.30
C ASP A 23 0.88 -7.72 20.84
N GLU A 24 0.32 -8.83 20.39
CA GLU A 24 0.75 -10.18 20.74
C GLU A 24 2.16 -10.48 20.21
N GLU A 25 2.46 -10.12 18.97
CA GLU A 25 3.80 -10.30 18.39
C GLU A 25 4.86 -9.45 19.15
N ILE A 26 4.50 -8.22 19.51
CA ILE A 26 5.38 -7.35 20.29
C ILE A 26 5.62 -7.93 21.68
N ALA A 27 4.57 -8.41 22.35
CA ALA A 27 4.68 -9.04 23.68
C ALA A 27 5.50 -10.34 23.69
N ASN A 28 5.60 -11.01 22.54
CA ASN A 28 6.39 -12.23 22.34
C ASN A 28 7.75 -11.97 21.66
N ASP A 29 8.23 -10.72 21.66
CA ASP A 29 9.53 -10.31 21.11
C ASP A 29 9.75 -10.73 19.64
N VAL A 30 8.68 -10.85 18.84
CA VAL A 30 8.79 -11.10 17.40
C VAL A 30 9.38 -9.85 16.75
N THR A 31 10.56 -9.98 16.15
CA THR A 31 11.21 -8.85 15.45
C THR A 31 10.44 -8.44 14.19
N GLY A 32 10.67 -7.21 13.70
CA GLY A 32 10.10 -6.76 12.44
C GLY A 32 10.49 -7.64 11.25
N GLN A 33 11.73 -8.09 11.19
CA GLN A 33 12.23 -9.04 10.19
C GLN A 33 11.48 -10.37 10.23
N GLN A 34 11.27 -10.94 11.43
CA GLN A 34 10.51 -12.18 11.58
C GLN A 34 9.04 -12.01 11.22
N HIS A 35 8.44 -10.88 11.60
CA HIS A 35 7.06 -10.53 11.24
C HIS A 35 6.85 -10.47 9.72
N VAL A 36 7.71 -9.74 9.00
CA VAL A 36 7.66 -9.65 7.52
C VAL A 36 7.71 -11.04 6.89
N LYS A 37 8.63 -11.89 7.36
CA LYS A 37 8.76 -13.27 6.89
C LYS A 37 7.50 -14.09 7.14
N ASN A 38 6.96 -14.06 8.35
CA ASN A 38 5.76 -14.83 8.74
C ASN A 38 4.54 -14.41 7.92
N CYS A 39 4.34 -13.10 7.75
CA CYS A 39 3.24 -12.55 6.95
C CYS A 39 3.35 -12.92 5.48
N LEU A 40 4.56 -12.90 4.92
CA LEU A 40 4.80 -13.29 3.54
C LEU A 40 4.53 -14.79 3.33
N ASP A 41 5.10 -15.65 4.17
CA ASP A 41 4.91 -17.11 4.07
C ASP A 41 3.42 -17.47 4.18
N ALA A 42 2.68 -16.84 5.10
CA ALA A 42 1.23 -17.01 5.21
C ALA A 42 0.48 -16.53 3.96
N SER A 43 0.89 -15.42 3.36
CA SER A 43 0.29 -14.88 2.14
C SER A 43 0.54 -15.80 0.94
N LEU A 44 1.77 -16.26 0.75
CA LEU A 44 2.14 -17.19 -0.33
C LEU A 44 1.36 -18.51 -0.21
N LYS A 45 1.23 -19.03 1.01
CA LYS A 45 0.43 -20.23 1.29
C LYS A 45 -1.05 -20.05 0.91
N ARG A 46 -1.68 -18.93 1.30
CA ARG A 46 -3.08 -18.63 0.93
C ARG A 46 -3.27 -18.46 -0.57
N LEU A 47 -2.30 -17.86 -1.24
CA LEU A 47 -2.32 -17.65 -2.69
C LEU A 47 -2.02 -18.95 -3.47
N GLY A 48 -1.35 -19.93 -2.84
CA GLY A 48 -0.84 -21.13 -3.50
C GLY A 48 0.21 -20.79 -4.56
N MET A 49 1.12 -19.86 -4.21
CA MET A 49 2.17 -19.32 -5.08
C MET A 49 3.51 -19.30 -4.36
N ASP A 50 4.60 -19.36 -5.14
CA ASP A 50 5.95 -19.36 -4.62
C ASP A 50 6.50 -17.93 -4.49
N TYR A 51 5.94 -16.96 -5.22
CA TYR A 51 6.34 -15.56 -5.19
C TYR A 51 5.19 -14.61 -5.49
N VAL A 52 5.36 -13.35 -5.07
CA VAL A 52 4.57 -12.18 -5.50
C VAL A 52 5.45 -11.18 -6.23
N ASP A 53 4.84 -10.39 -7.12
CA ASP A 53 5.58 -9.38 -7.88
C ASP A 53 5.82 -8.12 -7.04
N LEU A 54 4.85 -7.74 -6.20
CA LEU A 54 4.95 -6.57 -5.33
C LEU A 54 4.46 -6.91 -3.93
N TYR A 55 5.29 -6.68 -2.92
CA TYR A 55 4.95 -6.85 -1.51
C TYR A 55 4.93 -5.50 -0.81
N ILE A 56 3.81 -5.16 -0.19
CA ILE A 56 3.53 -3.79 0.27
C ILE A 56 3.36 -3.77 1.79
N CYS A 57 4.11 -2.90 2.48
CA CYS A 57 3.76 -2.48 3.84
C CYS A 57 2.43 -1.73 3.79
N HIS A 58 1.37 -2.22 4.45
CA HIS A 58 0.03 -1.64 4.33
C HIS A 58 -0.06 -0.25 4.96
N MET A 59 0.74 -0.01 5.99
CA MET A 59 0.94 1.30 6.60
C MET A 59 2.26 1.36 7.35
N TRP A 60 2.69 2.57 7.72
CA TRP A 60 3.87 2.75 8.55
C TRP A 60 3.66 2.13 9.94
N ASP A 61 4.62 1.32 10.39
CA ASP A 61 4.61 0.78 11.75
C ASP A 61 5.41 1.70 12.68
N TYR A 62 4.72 2.40 13.57
CA TYR A 62 5.33 3.32 14.54
C TYR A 62 6.00 2.62 15.73
N ARG A 63 5.89 1.29 15.82
CA ARG A 63 6.39 0.49 16.95
C ARG A 63 7.55 -0.42 16.57
N THR A 64 7.81 -0.55 15.27
CA THR A 64 8.91 -1.36 14.75
C THR A 64 9.97 -0.47 14.13
N PRO A 65 11.25 -0.62 14.46
CA PRO A 65 12.32 0.05 13.75
C PRO A 65 12.21 -0.23 12.25
N ILE A 66 12.31 0.81 11.43
CA ILE A 66 12.20 0.66 9.98
C ILE A 66 13.32 -0.23 9.42
N GLU A 67 14.45 -0.24 10.08
CA GLU A 67 15.60 -1.07 9.75
C GLU A 67 15.23 -2.56 9.73
N GLU A 68 14.53 -3.03 10.75
CA GLU A 68 14.07 -4.43 10.84
C GLU A 68 13.08 -4.79 9.73
N ILE A 69 12.19 -3.87 9.39
CA ILE A 69 11.24 -4.05 8.28
C ILE A 69 12.00 -4.13 6.96
N MET A 70 12.94 -3.21 6.70
CA MET A 70 13.71 -3.18 5.47
C MET A 70 14.61 -4.42 5.32
N GLU A 71 15.20 -4.90 6.40
CA GLU A 71 15.97 -6.15 6.41
C GLU A 71 15.10 -7.35 6.04
N GLY A 72 13.92 -7.48 6.67
CA GLY A 72 12.97 -8.56 6.36
C GLY A 72 12.46 -8.54 4.92
N LEU A 73 12.19 -7.34 4.39
CA LEU A 73 11.80 -7.17 3.00
C LEU A 73 12.94 -7.50 2.03
N ASN A 74 14.15 -7.08 2.34
CA ASN A 74 15.33 -7.39 1.55
C ASN A 74 15.63 -8.89 1.52
N ASP A 75 15.46 -9.59 2.65
CA ASP A 75 15.60 -11.05 2.72
C ASP A 75 14.54 -11.75 1.85
N ALA A 76 13.31 -11.23 1.84
CA ALA A 76 12.25 -11.75 0.98
C ALA A 76 12.57 -11.58 -0.53
N VAL A 77 13.18 -10.45 -0.90
CA VAL A 77 13.65 -10.19 -2.27
C VAL A 77 14.81 -11.11 -2.63
N LYS A 78 15.82 -11.23 -1.75
CA LYS A 78 16.98 -12.12 -1.96
C LYS A 78 16.59 -13.60 -2.05
N ALA A 79 15.56 -13.99 -1.31
CA ALA A 79 14.99 -15.36 -1.38
C ALA A 79 14.18 -15.62 -2.67
N GLY A 80 13.97 -14.61 -3.52
CA GLY A 80 13.16 -14.73 -4.74
C GLY A 80 11.65 -14.85 -4.50
N LYS A 81 11.17 -14.64 -3.27
CA LYS A 81 9.75 -14.69 -2.90
C LYS A 81 9.02 -13.39 -3.23
N VAL A 82 9.75 -12.30 -3.42
CA VAL A 82 9.26 -10.95 -3.75
C VAL A 82 10.13 -10.37 -4.84
N ARG A 83 9.52 -9.80 -5.89
CA ARG A 83 10.27 -9.14 -6.99
C ARG A 83 10.55 -7.68 -6.69
N ALA A 84 9.59 -6.99 -6.09
CA ALA A 84 9.68 -5.58 -5.75
C ALA A 84 8.92 -5.29 -4.46
N ILE A 85 9.31 -4.23 -3.75
CA ILE A 85 8.68 -3.82 -2.51
C ILE A 85 8.03 -2.45 -2.64
N GLY A 86 6.95 -2.23 -1.89
CA GLY A 86 6.22 -0.98 -1.84
C GLY A 86 5.74 -0.66 -0.43
N ILE A 87 5.26 0.56 -0.25
CA ILE A 87 4.67 1.00 1.02
C ILE A 87 3.34 1.70 0.76
N SER A 88 2.48 1.74 1.76
CA SER A 88 1.18 2.42 1.73
C SER A 88 1.02 3.24 3.00
N ASN A 89 0.21 4.30 2.95
CA ASN A 89 -0.17 5.09 4.11
C ASN A 89 1.03 5.52 4.98
N CYS A 90 1.96 6.25 4.39
CA CYS A 90 3.12 6.84 5.06
C CYS A 90 3.32 8.30 4.61
N TYR A 91 4.09 9.06 5.36
CA TYR A 91 4.55 10.38 4.96
C TYR A 91 5.76 10.29 4.02
N ALA A 92 5.98 11.33 3.20
CA ALA A 92 7.12 11.37 2.28
C ALA A 92 8.48 11.23 3.00
N TRP A 93 8.64 11.85 4.19
CA TRP A 93 9.87 11.73 4.98
C TRP A 93 10.10 10.29 5.48
N GLN A 94 9.04 9.53 5.77
CA GLN A 94 9.14 8.12 6.20
C GLN A 94 9.61 7.25 5.05
N LEU A 95 9.05 7.43 3.87
CA LEU A 95 9.50 6.74 2.65
C LEU A 95 10.95 7.09 2.31
N ALA A 96 11.32 8.38 2.43
CA ALA A 96 12.69 8.84 2.23
C ALA A 96 13.66 8.17 3.22
N GLN A 97 13.30 8.10 4.51
CA GLN A 97 14.11 7.46 5.55
C GLN A 97 14.36 5.98 5.24
N ALA A 98 13.30 5.25 4.88
CA ALA A 98 13.38 3.82 4.56
C ALA A 98 14.29 3.56 3.35
N ASN A 99 14.08 4.30 2.25
CA ASN A 99 14.88 4.15 1.04
C ASN A 99 16.33 4.63 1.23
N TYR A 100 16.56 5.67 2.04
CA TYR A 100 17.92 6.08 2.39
C TYR A 100 18.65 4.97 3.15
N TYR A 101 18.01 4.37 4.16
CA TYR A 101 18.57 3.23 4.88
C TYR A 101 18.89 2.06 3.95
N ALA A 102 17.95 1.68 3.08
CA ALA A 102 18.14 0.61 2.12
C ALA A 102 19.33 0.89 1.18
N ARG A 103 19.41 2.09 0.65
CA ARG A 103 20.48 2.53 -0.28
C ARG A 103 21.86 2.48 0.38
N MET A 104 21.96 2.94 1.63
CA MET A 104 23.22 2.91 2.39
C MET A 104 23.71 1.49 2.69
N HIS A 105 22.81 0.51 2.74
CA HIS A 105 23.14 -0.88 3.06
C HIS A 105 23.05 -1.83 1.85
N GLY A 106 22.86 -1.30 0.63
CA GLY A 106 22.76 -2.12 -0.59
C GLY A 106 21.57 -3.06 -0.60
N MET A 107 20.45 -2.63 -0.02
CA MET A 107 19.20 -3.36 0.07
C MET A 107 18.21 -2.93 -1.02
N ALA A 108 17.13 -3.72 -1.18
CA ALA A 108 16.00 -3.33 -2.01
C ALA A 108 15.31 -2.08 -1.46
N GLU A 109 15.01 -1.14 -2.35
CA GLU A 109 14.29 0.11 -2.03
C GLU A 109 12.80 -0.04 -2.35
N PHE A 110 11.94 0.73 -1.68
CA PHE A 110 10.54 0.86 -2.08
C PHE A 110 10.45 1.53 -3.45
N VAL A 111 9.85 0.84 -4.41
CA VAL A 111 9.65 1.32 -5.78
C VAL A 111 8.27 1.92 -6.01
N SER A 112 7.37 1.74 -5.06
CA SER A 112 6.00 2.27 -5.16
C SER A 112 5.45 2.70 -3.81
N VAL A 113 4.57 3.71 -3.84
CA VAL A 113 3.73 4.12 -2.71
C VAL A 113 2.26 4.06 -3.09
N GLN A 114 1.44 3.52 -2.17
CA GLN A 114 -0.01 3.48 -2.33
C GLN A 114 -0.67 4.40 -1.31
N GLY A 115 -1.09 5.59 -1.74
CA GLY A 115 -1.73 6.61 -0.92
C GLY A 115 -3.20 6.84 -1.29
N HIS A 116 -3.93 7.57 -0.43
CA HIS A 116 -5.25 8.07 -0.74
C HIS A 116 -5.13 9.29 -1.65
N TYR A 117 -5.52 9.16 -2.92
CA TYR A 117 -5.43 10.27 -3.86
C TYR A 117 -6.53 10.20 -4.91
N ASN A 118 -7.23 11.31 -5.10
CA ASN A 118 -8.23 11.54 -6.14
C ASN A 118 -8.49 13.04 -6.30
N LEU A 119 -9.40 13.44 -7.20
CA LEU A 119 -9.66 14.86 -7.49
C LEU A 119 -10.22 15.66 -6.31
N ILE A 120 -10.90 15.02 -5.36
CA ILE A 120 -11.45 15.67 -4.15
C ILE A 120 -10.58 15.46 -2.90
N PHE A 121 -9.49 14.69 -3.00
CA PHE A 121 -8.50 14.53 -1.93
C PHE A 121 -7.09 14.58 -2.51
N ARG A 122 -6.42 15.72 -2.38
CA ARG A 122 -5.17 16.03 -3.09
C ARG A 122 -3.99 16.33 -2.16
N GLU A 123 -4.06 15.88 -0.89
CA GLU A 123 -3.00 16.16 0.09
C GLU A 123 -1.64 15.58 -0.32
N GLU A 124 -1.62 14.47 -1.07
CA GLU A 124 -0.39 13.86 -1.58
C GLU A 124 0.42 14.78 -2.51
N GLU A 125 -0.21 15.79 -3.10
CA GLU A 125 0.48 16.76 -3.98
C GLU A 125 1.41 17.73 -3.24
N ARG A 126 1.29 17.84 -1.92
CA ARG A 126 2.12 18.73 -1.11
C ARG A 126 3.56 18.25 -0.99
N GLU A 127 3.75 16.95 -0.73
CA GLU A 127 5.06 16.35 -0.51
C GLU A 127 5.25 15.02 -1.27
N MET A 128 4.32 14.07 -1.12
CA MET A 128 4.49 12.72 -1.64
C MET A 128 4.67 12.70 -3.16
N ALA A 129 3.83 13.38 -3.90
CA ALA A 129 3.88 13.37 -5.36
C ALA A 129 5.18 14.01 -5.91
N PRO A 130 5.61 15.21 -5.46
CA PRO A 130 6.90 15.76 -5.89
C PRO A 130 8.09 14.91 -5.45
N PHE A 131 8.04 14.30 -4.25
CA PHE A 131 9.08 13.37 -3.79
C PHE A 131 9.16 12.13 -4.68
N CYS A 132 8.04 11.48 -4.95
CA CYS A 132 7.97 10.31 -5.82
C CYS A 132 8.48 10.60 -7.23
N LYS A 133 8.15 11.78 -7.76
CA LYS A 133 8.65 12.23 -9.06
C LYS A 133 10.18 12.41 -9.05
N ALA A 134 10.73 12.99 -7.99
CA ALA A 134 12.17 13.21 -7.86
C ALA A 134 12.97 11.89 -7.72
N GLU A 135 12.42 10.94 -6.97
CA GLU A 135 13.07 9.65 -6.66
C GLU A 135 12.65 8.51 -7.63
N ASN A 136 11.85 8.81 -8.66
CA ASN A 136 11.34 7.83 -9.63
C ASN A 136 10.56 6.68 -8.95
N ILE A 137 9.73 7.01 -7.94
CA ILE A 137 8.86 6.07 -7.23
C ILE A 137 7.46 6.12 -7.83
N ALA A 138 6.88 4.98 -8.13
CA ALA A 138 5.53 4.91 -8.70
C ALA A 138 4.46 5.20 -7.63
N MET A 139 3.48 6.04 -7.96
CA MET A 139 2.27 6.21 -7.15
C MET A 139 1.16 5.30 -7.67
N THR A 140 0.56 4.52 -6.77
CA THR A 140 -0.56 3.60 -7.09
C THR A 140 -1.77 3.95 -6.20
N PRO A 141 -2.48 5.06 -6.47
CA PRO A 141 -3.51 5.57 -5.58
C PRO A 141 -4.65 4.59 -5.31
N TYR A 142 -5.13 4.55 -4.07
CA TYR A 142 -6.40 3.92 -3.76
C TYR A 142 -7.53 4.97 -3.65
N SER A 143 -8.77 4.51 -3.78
CA SER A 143 -9.97 5.37 -3.82
C SER A 143 -9.94 6.42 -4.94
N ALA A 144 -9.36 6.11 -6.08
CA ALA A 144 -9.20 7.03 -7.21
C ALA A 144 -10.54 7.61 -7.72
N LEU A 145 -11.64 6.89 -7.56
CA LEU A 145 -12.99 7.34 -7.91
C LEU A 145 -13.83 7.79 -6.70
N ALA A 146 -13.20 8.04 -5.54
CA ALA A 146 -13.87 8.50 -4.32
C ALA A 146 -15.14 7.69 -3.98
N ALA A 147 -15.03 6.35 -3.95
CA ALA A 147 -16.14 5.41 -3.74
C ALA A 147 -17.29 5.56 -4.76
N GLY A 148 -17.01 6.11 -5.93
CA GLY A 148 -17.96 6.30 -7.02
C GLY A 148 -18.53 7.73 -7.12
N ARG A 149 -18.13 8.65 -6.25
CA ARG A 149 -18.55 10.06 -6.33
C ARG A 149 -18.02 10.76 -7.59
N LEU A 150 -16.81 10.42 -8.00
CA LEU A 150 -16.17 10.97 -9.20
C LEU A 150 -16.55 10.25 -10.52
N SER A 151 -17.49 9.31 -10.47
CA SER A 151 -17.93 8.56 -11.65
C SER A 151 -19.44 8.68 -11.92
N ARG A 152 -20.12 9.63 -11.26
CA ARG A 152 -21.57 9.87 -11.37
C ARG A 152 -21.86 11.35 -11.42
N HIS A 153 -23.03 11.70 -11.98
CA HIS A 153 -23.54 13.06 -11.88
C HIS A 153 -23.95 13.39 -10.44
N PRO A 154 -23.86 14.66 -10.04
CA PRO A 154 -24.33 15.12 -8.73
C PRO A 154 -25.77 14.70 -8.46
N GLY A 155 -26.03 14.19 -7.27
CA GLY A 155 -27.37 13.71 -6.88
C GLY A 155 -27.71 12.28 -7.27
N GLU A 156 -26.90 11.63 -8.10
CA GLU A 156 -27.07 10.19 -8.36
C GLU A 156 -26.56 9.35 -7.19
N SER A 157 -27.27 8.28 -6.87
CA SER A 157 -26.90 7.32 -5.82
C SER A 157 -26.59 5.94 -6.38
N SER A 158 -26.02 5.10 -5.55
CA SER A 158 -25.83 3.69 -5.81
C SER A 158 -25.89 2.90 -4.51
N LYS A 159 -26.20 1.62 -4.61
CA LYS A 159 -26.19 0.70 -3.47
C LYS A 159 -24.92 0.83 -2.61
N ARG A 160 -23.75 0.99 -3.25
CA ARG A 160 -22.49 1.18 -2.53
C ARG A 160 -22.46 2.50 -1.74
N LEU A 161 -22.91 3.61 -2.31
CA LEU A 161 -22.97 4.89 -1.59
C LEU A 161 -23.96 4.86 -0.44
N GLU A 162 -25.03 4.08 -0.55
CA GLU A 162 -26.06 3.93 0.47
C GLU A 162 -25.65 2.99 1.61
N GLU A 163 -24.88 1.95 1.34
CA GLU A 163 -24.56 0.87 2.28
C GLU A 163 -23.12 0.93 2.82
N ASP A 164 -22.16 1.58 2.12
CA ASP A 164 -20.77 1.64 2.51
C ASP A 164 -20.54 2.70 3.60
N ASN A 165 -20.62 2.26 4.86
CA ASN A 165 -20.39 3.14 6.02
C ASN A 165 -18.98 3.74 6.08
N TYR A 166 -17.98 3.06 5.53
CA TYR A 166 -16.63 3.60 5.48
C TYR A 166 -16.53 4.73 4.46
N ALA A 167 -17.15 4.59 3.29
CA ALA A 167 -17.21 5.66 2.30
C ALA A 167 -17.95 6.88 2.82
N LYS A 168 -19.07 6.69 3.55
CA LYS A 168 -19.80 7.77 4.24
C LYS A 168 -18.91 8.50 5.25
N PHE A 169 -18.28 7.76 6.15
CA PHE A 169 -17.37 8.33 7.14
C PHE A 169 -16.25 9.17 6.48
N LYS A 170 -15.74 8.71 5.35
CA LYS A 170 -14.62 9.33 4.66
C LYS A 170 -15.00 10.61 3.88
N TYR A 171 -16.19 10.64 3.28
CA TYR A 171 -16.55 11.67 2.30
C TYR A 171 -17.78 12.52 2.63
N ASP A 172 -18.68 12.08 3.53
CA ASP A 172 -19.92 12.82 3.78
C ASP A 172 -19.68 14.18 4.45
N LYS A 173 -18.59 14.32 5.20
CA LYS A 173 -18.25 15.57 5.91
C LYS A 173 -17.83 16.70 4.94
N THR A 174 -17.42 16.37 3.74
CA THR A 174 -16.93 17.32 2.71
C THR A 174 -17.87 17.39 1.51
N ALA A 175 -19.05 16.76 1.57
CA ALA A 175 -19.95 16.62 0.43
C ALA A 175 -20.34 17.96 -0.23
N GLU A 176 -20.53 19.04 0.56
CA GLU A 176 -20.87 20.36 0.03
C GLU A 176 -19.71 20.99 -0.75
N THR A 177 -18.48 20.88 -0.22
CA THR A 177 -17.28 21.41 -0.87
C THR A 177 -16.85 20.54 -2.06
N ASP A 178 -17.06 19.23 -1.97
CA ASP A 178 -16.72 18.27 -3.01
C ASP A 178 -17.63 18.45 -4.25
N GLY A 179 -18.89 18.86 -4.05
CA GLY A 179 -19.85 19.12 -5.13
C GLY A 179 -19.32 20.10 -6.17
N VAL A 180 -18.65 21.16 -5.75
CA VAL A 180 -18.05 22.17 -6.64
C VAL A 180 -16.93 21.60 -7.54
N ILE A 181 -16.31 20.51 -7.12
CA ILE A 181 -15.22 19.85 -7.88
C ILE A 181 -15.80 18.78 -8.82
N ILE A 182 -16.93 18.19 -8.43
CA ILE A 182 -17.58 17.10 -9.17
C ILE A 182 -18.40 17.63 -10.35
N ASP A 183 -18.95 18.83 -10.26
CA ASP A 183 -19.68 19.55 -11.32
C ASP A 183 -18.74 20.07 -12.42
#